data_9bdf192f8a5b2a01ae82ca9132f6be50
#
_entry.id   9bdf192f8a5b2a01ae82ca9132f6be50
#
_cell.length_a   1.000
_cell.length_b   1.000
_cell.length_c   1.000
_cell.angle_alpha   90.00
_cell.angle_beta   90.00
_cell.angle_gamma   90.00
#
_symmetry.space_group_name_H-M   'P 1'
#
loop_
_entity.id
_entity.type
_entity.pdbx_description
1 polymer ?
#
loop_
_entity_poly.entity_id
_entity_poly.type
_entity_poly.pdbx_seq_one_letter_code
_entity_poly.pdbx_strand_id
1 'polypeptide(L)'
;RVLFRSFYIQRSGWGHLRLDVEAVGDFLEVPRKVVTDEDFIGSHYEVEYLVHKEKLRQGNQFGKIIVKSPYQEITYTIVASTSGKLNVDIRLTQEKSKLDLQKDCLSYLCYETAVASCLAGKENPGVNSWMDFSTWSASSHYILNQLHQSGCDYPEYQMYEAFLLYMENHHEEARALLESYQDKSYTRDDLEFAGIYLYLCTLTGLYKDKVHALSRIRNFYMQKSDSFPLLWILLKLDPAYKETPSKALFVLEEQFGKGCRSPFLYLEAWKIICKDMTLLHRLNSFWGQVFR
;
A
#
# COMPACT_ATOMS: atom_id res chain seq x y z
N ARG A 1 -6.97 38.67 7.35
CA ARG A 1 -5.50 38.77 7.19
C ARG A 1 -4.88 37.41 7.38
N VAL A 2 -4.03 36.98 6.46
CA VAL A 2 -3.38 35.68 6.42
C VAL A 2 -1.94 35.83 6.89
N LEU A 3 -1.46 34.88 7.70
CA LEU A 3 -0.06 34.79 8.11
C LEU A 3 0.58 33.62 7.36
N PHE A 4 1.63 33.88 6.61
CA PHE A 4 2.44 32.87 5.92
C PHE A 4 3.47 32.29 6.89
N ARG A 5 3.62 30.97 6.84
CA ARG A 5 4.60 30.19 7.57
C ARG A 5 5.10 29.04 6.70
N SER A 6 6.27 28.54 7.03
CA SER A 6 6.87 27.40 6.35
C SER A 6 7.69 26.54 7.31
N PHE A 7 7.95 25.32 6.89
CA PHE A 7 8.91 24.41 7.50
C PHE A 7 9.54 23.54 6.42
N TYR A 8 10.69 22.97 6.71
CA TYR A 8 11.41 22.13 5.75
C TYR A 8 11.17 20.66 6.05
N ILE A 9 10.99 19.89 4.97
CA ILE A 9 11.05 18.44 4.99
C ILE A 9 12.27 18.00 4.18
N GLN A 10 12.86 16.88 4.59
CA GLN A 10 14.03 16.32 3.95
C GLN A 10 13.74 14.90 3.48
N ARG A 11 14.12 14.59 2.24
CA ARG A 11 14.14 13.21 1.73
C ARG A 11 15.46 12.54 2.04
N SER A 12 15.42 11.27 2.43
CA SER A 12 16.60 10.47 2.75
C SER A 12 17.11 9.64 1.57
N GLY A 13 16.35 9.56 0.48
CA GLY A 13 16.69 8.75 -0.70
C GLY A 13 16.43 9.47 -2.01
N TRP A 14 16.96 8.90 -3.09
CA TRP A 14 16.71 9.33 -4.46
C TRP A 14 15.67 8.41 -5.11
N GLY A 15 14.91 8.94 -6.03
CA GLY A 15 13.89 8.20 -6.76
C GLY A 15 12.59 8.99 -6.86
N HIS A 16 11.62 8.39 -7.52
CA HIS A 16 10.31 9.00 -7.68
C HIS A 16 9.60 9.14 -6.33
N LEU A 17 9.23 10.36 -5.98
CA LEU A 17 8.57 10.70 -4.73
C LEU A 17 7.30 11.48 -5.01
N ARG A 18 6.22 11.08 -4.36
CA ARG A 18 4.98 11.84 -4.28
C ARG A 18 4.57 11.96 -2.83
N LEU A 19 4.35 13.19 -2.39
CA LEU A 19 3.83 13.52 -1.07
C LEU A 19 2.47 14.18 -1.21
N ASP A 20 1.52 13.74 -0.41
CA ASP A 20 0.24 14.42 -0.23
C ASP A 20 0.31 15.22 1.08
N VAL A 21 -0.01 16.51 1.03
CA VAL A 21 0.05 17.43 2.16
C VAL A 21 -1.35 17.91 2.48
N GLU A 22 -1.78 17.67 3.71
CA GLU A 22 -3.13 17.98 4.18
C GLU A 22 -3.08 18.87 5.42
N ALA A 23 -3.94 19.90 5.47
CA ALA A 23 -4.15 20.72 6.65
C ALA A 23 -5.46 20.33 7.35
N VAL A 24 -5.39 20.16 8.67
CA VAL A 24 -6.55 19.87 9.54
C VAL A 24 -6.69 20.98 10.55
N GLY A 25 -7.80 21.68 10.50
CA GLY A 25 -8.14 22.85 11.33
C GLY A 25 -8.62 24.00 10.48
N ASP A 26 -9.74 24.63 10.86
CA ASP A 26 -10.40 25.67 10.07
C ASP A 26 -9.52 26.90 9.79
N PHE A 27 -8.54 27.13 10.62
CA PHE A 27 -7.61 28.26 10.53
C PHE A 27 -6.35 27.98 9.71
N LEU A 28 -6.17 26.73 9.27
CA LEU A 28 -5.00 26.29 8.50
C LEU A 28 -5.36 26.01 7.04
N GLU A 29 -4.45 26.36 6.15
CA GLU A 29 -4.53 26.04 4.75
C GLU A 29 -3.14 25.71 4.22
N VAL A 30 -3.04 24.70 3.36
CA VAL A 30 -1.83 24.36 2.59
C VAL A 30 -2.11 24.63 1.13
N PRO A 31 -1.43 25.61 0.50
CA PRO A 31 -1.67 25.96 -0.89
C PRO A 31 -1.31 24.83 -1.86
N ARG A 32 -0.25 24.10 -1.56
CA ARG A 32 0.21 23.00 -2.40
C ARG A 32 -0.03 21.66 -1.72
N LYS A 33 -1.01 20.93 -2.24
CA LYS A 33 -1.46 19.65 -1.67
C LYS A 33 -0.67 18.44 -2.16
N VAL A 34 0.04 18.55 -3.27
CA VAL A 34 0.86 17.48 -3.85
C VAL A 34 2.25 18.02 -4.15
N VAL A 35 3.25 17.30 -3.70
CA VAL A 35 4.68 17.60 -3.88
C VAL A 35 5.33 16.38 -4.50
N THR A 36 6.17 16.60 -5.51
CA THR A 36 6.90 15.54 -6.21
C THR A 36 8.40 15.72 -6.05
N ASP A 37 9.17 14.74 -6.51
CA ASP A 37 10.63 14.81 -6.50
C ASP A 37 11.20 16.04 -7.26
N GLU A 38 10.47 16.53 -8.28
CA GLU A 38 10.84 17.72 -9.07
C GLU A 38 10.77 19.03 -8.26
N ASP A 39 10.01 19.05 -7.19
CA ASP A 39 9.82 20.22 -6.32
C ASP A 39 10.94 20.39 -5.29
N PHE A 40 11.74 19.35 -5.09
CA PHE A 40 12.82 19.35 -4.12
C PHE A 40 14.05 20.08 -4.67
N ILE A 41 14.59 20.99 -3.86
CA ILE A 41 15.88 21.61 -4.12
C ILE A 41 16.92 20.76 -3.39
N GLY A 42 17.62 19.90 -4.14
CA GLY A 42 18.48 18.89 -3.55
C GLY A 42 17.67 17.87 -2.73
N SER A 43 17.94 17.78 -1.43
CA SER A 43 17.22 16.88 -0.52
C SER A 43 16.10 17.55 0.27
N HIS A 44 15.85 18.86 0.07
CA HIS A 44 14.92 19.63 0.90
C HIS A 44 13.77 20.19 0.08
N TYR A 45 12.60 20.25 0.72
CA TYR A 45 11.42 20.96 0.24
C TYR A 45 10.84 21.83 1.34
N GLU A 46 10.47 23.05 1.01
CA GLU A 46 9.84 24.01 1.91
C GLU A 46 8.30 23.88 1.82
N VAL A 47 7.69 23.36 2.86
CA VAL A 47 6.23 23.28 2.97
C VAL A 47 5.70 24.62 3.48
N GLU A 48 5.01 25.32 2.61
CA GLU A 48 4.32 26.57 2.97
C GLU A 48 2.92 26.29 3.51
N TYR A 49 2.50 27.05 4.53
CA TYR A 49 1.15 27.01 5.05
C TYR A 49 0.65 28.39 5.47
N LEU A 50 -0.66 28.52 5.44
CA LEU A 50 -1.35 29.76 5.75
C LEU A 50 -2.13 29.62 7.05
N VAL A 51 -2.06 30.66 7.88
CA VAL A 51 -2.86 30.79 9.11
C VAL A 51 -3.84 31.95 8.92
N HIS A 52 -5.12 31.62 8.88
CA HIS A 52 -6.21 32.57 8.75
C HIS A 52 -6.55 33.19 10.09
N LYS A 53 -6.05 34.42 10.32
CA LYS A 53 -6.20 35.14 11.58
C LYS A 53 -7.66 35.40 11.98
N GLU A 54 -8.52 35.60 11.00
CA GLU A 54 -9.95 35.84 11.20
C GLU A 54 -10.72 34.63 11.73
N LYS A 55 -10.13 33.43 11.57
CA LYS A 55 -10.72 32.18 12.08
C LYS A 55 -10.19 31.80 13.46
N LEU A 56 -9.22 32.55 13.98
CA LEU A 56 -8.67 32.29 15.30
C LEU A 56 -9.56 32.87 16.40
N ARG A 57 -9.84 32.03 17.41
CA ARG A 57 -10.52 32.44 18.65
C ARG A 57 -9.48 32.88 19.70
N GLN A 58 -9.93 33.50 20.76
CA GLN A 58 -9.05 33.86 21.88
C GLN A 58 -8.49 32.62 22.57
N GLY A 59 -7.19 32.60 22.86
CA GLY A 59 -6.49 31.51 23.50
C GLY A 59 -5.64 30.66 22.51
N ASN A 60 -5.36 29.44 22.90
CA ASN A 60 -4.58 28.50 22.08
C ASN A 60 -5.51 27.66 21.21
N GLN A 61 -5.17 27.56 19.93
CA GLN A 61 -5.85 26.68 18.98
C GLN A 61 -4.85 25.72 18.37
N PHE A 62 -5.33 24.52 18.13
CA PHE A 62 -4.52 23.42 17.64
C PHE A 62 -5.02 22.99 16.26
N GLY A 63 -4.11 22.87 15.34
CA GLY A 63 -4.32 22.28 14.01
C GLY A 63 -3.21 21.30 13.68
N LYS A 64 -3.32 20.64 12.55
CA LYS A 64 -2.31 19.67 12.10
C LYS A 64 -1.98 19.90 10.63
N ILE A 65 -0.73 19.66 10.27
CA ILE A 65 -0.30 19.47 8.88
C ILE A 65 0.22 18.05 8.79
N ILE A 66 -0.35 17.28 7.88
CA ILE A 66 -0.04 15.87 7.68
C ILE A 66 0.63 15.73 6.33
N VAL A 67 1.84 15.21 6.31
CA VAL A 67 2.60 14.92 5.10
C VAL A 67 2.63 13.41 4.92
N LYS A 68 2.05 12.93 3.83
CA LYS A 68 1.93 11.50 3.53
C LYS A 68 2.74 11.14 2.29
N SER A 69 3.52 10.09 2.39
CA SER A 69 4.08 9.36 1.25
C SER A 69 3.49 7.95 1.23
N PRO A 70 3.74 7.15 0.18
CA PRO A 70 3.36 5.73 0.20
C PRO A 70 3.94 4.94 1.38
N TYR A 71 5.02 5.45 2.00
CA TYR A 71 5.80 4.73 3.01
C TYR A 71 5.83 5.41 4.37
N GLN A 72 5.48 6.71 4.44
CA GLN A 72 5.62 7.50 5.65
C GLN A 72 4.50 8.51 5.79
N GLU A 73 4.06 8.68 7.03
CA GLU A 73 3.18 9.77 7.42
C GLU A 73 3.82 10.55 8.57
N ILE A 74 3.95 11.84 8.41
CA ILE A 74 4.49 12.74 9.41
C ILE A 74 3.41 13.76 9.76
N THR A 75 3.13 13.91 11.05
CA THR A 75 2.14 14.87 11.55
C THR A 75 2.83 15.96 12.37
N TYR A 76 2.59 17.18 11.94
CA TYR A 76 3.01 18.38 12.68
C TYR A 76 1.80 19.02 13.35
N THR A 77 1.89 19.29 14.64
CA THR A 77 0.90 20.10 15.33
C THR A 77 1.26 21.57 15.23
N ILE A 78 0.31 22.35 14.75
CA ILE A 78 0.40 23.81 14.70
C ILE A 78 -0.38 24.37 15.87
N VAL A 79 0.29 25.16 16.71
CA VAL A 79 -0.33 25.85 17.84
C VAL A 79 -0.36 27.34 17.54
N ALA A 80 -1.54 27.89 17.38
CA ALA A 80 -1.74 29.34 17.23
C ALA A 80 -2.25 29.92 18.56
N SER A 81 -1.45 30.79 19.19
CA SER A 81 -1.80 31.46 20.43
C SER A 81 -2.14 32.92 20.14
N THR A 82 -3.31 33.36 20.60
CA THR A 82 -3.81 34.74 20.47
C THR A 82 -3.77 35.50 21.81
N SER A 83 -3.21 34.91 22.85
CA SER A 83 -3.02 35.57 24.15
C SER A 83 -1.81 36.49 24.09
N GLY A 84 -2.02 37.73 23.64
CA GLY A 84 -0.96 38.70 23.40
C GLY A 84 -0.67 38.91 21.91
N LYS A 85 0.62 38.95 21.51
CA LYS A 85 0.99 38.90 20.11
C LYS A 85 0.73 37.51 19.54
N LEU A 86 0.10 37.46 18.37
CA LEU A 86 -0.12 36.17 17.68
C LEU A 86 1.19 35.43 17.54
N ASN A 87 1.28 34.26 18.16
CA ASN A 87 2.39 33.32 18.03
C ASN A 87 1.89 32.05 17.37
N VAL A 88 2.66 31.54 16.41
CA VAL A 88 2.38 30.27 15.74
C VAL A 88 3.61 29.39 15.90
N ASP A 89 3.44 28.28 16.61
CA ASP A 89 4.46 27.29 16.87
C ASP A 89 4.15 25.99 16.12
N ILE A 90 5.18 25.30 15.65
CA ILE A 90 5.08 24.02 14.96
C ILE A 90 5.87 22.96 15.73
N ARG A 91 5.24 21.81 15.97
CA ARG A 91 5.87 20.69 16.67
C ARG A 91 5.64 19.40 15.91
N LEU A 92 6.70 18.66 15.69
CA LEU A 92 6.58 17.27 15.23
C LEU A 92 5.91 16.45 16.34
N THR A 93 4.69 15.97 16.06
CA THR A 93 3.87 15.29 17.07
C THR A 93 3.89 13.79 16.89
N GLN A 94 3.97 13.34 15.66
CA GLN A 94 3.95 11.94 15.33
C GLN A 94 4.76 11.71 14.06
N GLU A 95 5.74 10.87 14.20
CA GLU A 95 6.41 10.21 13.09
C GLU A 95 6.00 8.75 13.16
N LYS A 96 5.46 8.21 12.06
CA LYS A 96 5.27 6.76 11.98
C LYS A 96 6.62 6.13 12.30
N SER A 97 6.62 5.20 13.22
CA SER A 97 7.86 4.55 13.65
C SER A 97 8.53 3.93 12.43
N LYS A 98 9.86 3.86 12.45
CA LYS A 98 10.64 3.15 11.43
C LYS A 98 10.09 1.75 11.16
N LEU A 99 9.46 1.17 12.16
CA LEU A 99 8.81 -0.12 12.11
C LEU A 99 7.54 -0.15 11.26
N ASP A 100 6.66 0.85 11.40
CA ASP A 100 5.43 0.92 10.58
C ASP A 100 5.78 1.16 9.11
N LEU A 101 6.84 1.89 8.84
CA LEU A 101 7.41 2.04 7.51
C LEU A 101 7.92 0.73 6.94
N GLN A 102 8.61 -0.05 7.75
CA GLN A 102 9.11 -1.37 7.34
C GLN A 102 7.95 -2.32 7.06
N LYS A 103 6.86 -2.26 7.83
CA LYS A 103 5.63 -3.03 7.57
C LYS A 103 5.02 -2.70 6.21
N ASP A 104 4.84 -1.42 5.94
CA ASP A 104 4.26 -0.95 4.68
C ASP A 104 5.15 -1.33 3.49
N CYS A 105 6.47 -1.15 3.63
CA CYS A 105 7.44 -1.59 2.63
C CYS A 105 7.41 -3.11 2.40
N LEU A 106 7.29 -3.89 3.46
CA LEU A 106 7.25 -5.35 3.35
C LEU A 106 5.98 -5.81 2.63
N SER A 107 4.83 -5.25 2.97
CA SER A 107 3.58 -5.53 2.27
C SER A 107 3.70 -5.21 0.79
N TYR A 108 4.26 -4.05 0.45
CA TYR A 108 4.53 -3.65 -0.91
C TYR A 108 5.47 -4.62 -1.64
N LEU A 109 6.59 -4.97 -1.02
CA LEU A 109 7.57 -5.90 -1.61
C LEU A 109 7.00 -7.31 -1.81
N CYS A 110 6.15 -7.80 -0.92
CA CYS A 110 5.51 -9.10 -1.10
C CYS A 110 4.54 -9.09 -2.29
N TYR A 111 3.79 -8.02 -2.47
CA TYR A 111 2.99 -7.82 -3.68
C TYR A 111 3.86 -7.77 -4.93
N GLU A 112 4.89 -6.94 -4.92
CA GLU A 112 5.83 -6.79 -6.03
C GLU A 112 6.51 -8.12 -6.37
N THR A 113 6.94 -8.88 -5.35
CA THR A 113 7.54 -10.22 -5.56
C THR A 113 6.57 -11.15 -6.26
N ALA A 114 5.30 -11.17 -5.84
CA ALA A 114 4.26 -11.96 -6.49
C ALA A 114 4.08 -11.57 -7.96
N VAL A 115 4.14 -10.29 -8.25
CA VAL A 115 4.02 -9.79 -9.63
C VAL A 115 5.27 -10.06 -10.44
N ALA A 116 6.46 -9.83 -9.89
CA ALA A 116 7.72 -10.12 -10.57
C ALA A 116 7.79 -11.59 -10.98
N SER A 117 7.36 -12.52 -10.12
CA SER A 117 7.32 -13.93 -10.48
C SER A 117 6.26 -14.26 -11.54
N CYS A 118 5.11 -13.58 -11.52
CA CYS A 118 4.11 -13.71 -12.58
C CYS A 118 4.61 -13.15 -13.92
N LEU A 119 5.47 -12.12 -13.90
CA LEU A 119 6.08 -11.54 -15.11
C LEU A 119 7.28 -12.36 -15.60
N ALA A 120 8.07 -12.94 -14.69
CA ALA A 120 9.20 -13.82 -15.04
C ALA A 120 8.75 -15.21 -15.54
N GLY A 121 7.49 -15.58 -15.31
CA GLY A 121 6.90 -16.79 -15.89
C GLY A 121 6.87 -16.69 -17.42
N LYS A 122 7.02 -17.85 -18.10
CA LYS A 122 7.10 -18.01 -19.58
C LYS A 122 5.96 -17.38 -20.40
N GLU A 123 4.99 -16.75 -19.73
CA GLU A 123 3.78 -16.21 -20.37
C GLU A 123 3.95 -14.79 -20.97
N ASN A 124 5.04 -14.09 -20.67
CA ASN A 124 5.29 -12.76 -21.24
C ASN A 124 6.77 -12.53 -21.62
N PRO A 125 7.24 -13.07 -22.75
CA PRO A 125 8.63 -12.92 -23.18
C PRO A 125 9.02 -11.48 -23.60
N GLY A 126 8.09 -10.53 -23.59
CA GLY A 126 8.33 -9.15 -24.04
C GLY A 126 8.41 -8.09 -22.96
N VAL A 127 8.16 -8.43 -21.73
CA VAL A 127 8.32 -7.48 -20.60
C VAL A 127 9.73 -7.67 -20.05
N ASN A 128 10.66 -6.81 -20.46
CA ASN A 128 11.93 -6.66 -19.75
C ASN A 128 11.59 -6.25 -18.32
N SER A 129 11.68 -7.18 -17.40
CA SER A 129 11.61 -6.90 -15.97
C SER A 129 12.77 -5.95 -15.65
N TRP A 130 12.45 -4.68 -15.39
CA TRP A 130 13.41 -3.67 -14.92
C TRP A 130 13.96 -4.00 -13.53
N MET A 131 13.41 -5.02 -12.89
CA MET A 131 13.90 -5.58 -11.65
C MET A 131 13.78 -7.11 -11.70
N ASP A 132 14.88 -7.82 -11.42
CA ASP A 132 14.89 -9.25 -11.39
C ASP A 132 14.35 -9.81 -10.06
N PHE A 133 13.92 -11.07 -10.07
CA PHE A 133 13.39 -11.75 -8.90
C PHE A 133 14.40 -11.81 -7.74
N SER A 134 15.70 -11.98 -8.05
CA SER A 134 16.75 -12.09 -7.04
C SER A 134 16.91 -10.80 -6.23
N THR A 135 16.79 -9.64 -6.88
CA THR A 135 16.84 -8.32 -6.22
C THR A 135 15.64 -8.12 -5.29
N TRP A 136 14.45 -8.52 -5.72
CA TRP A 136 13.24 -8.48 -4.89
C TRP A 136 13.33 -9.40 -3.69
N SER A 137 13.78 -10.62 -3.89
CA SER A 137 14.00 -11.61 -2.83
C SER A 137 15.00 -11.09 -1.79
N ALA A 138 16.17 -10.60 -2.23
CA ALA A 138 17.18 -10.04 -1.33
C ALA A 138 16.65 -8.83 -0.52
N SER A 139 15.90 -7.94 -1.15
CA SER A 139 15.29 -6.78 -0.48
C SER A 139 14.25 -7.20 0.56
N SER A 140 13.42 -8.19 0.22
CA SER A 140 12.40 -8.73 1.12
C SER A 140 13.03 -9.41 2.33
N HIS A 141 14.05 -10.22 2.15
CA HIS A 141 14.80 -10.85 3.24
C HIS A 141 15.51 -9.82 4.13
N TYR A 142 16.08 -8.78 3.53
CA TYR A 142 16.70 -7.71 4.30
C TYR A 142 15.68 -7.04 5.24
N ILE A 143 14.48 -6.71 4.73
CA ILE A 143 13.43 -6.07 5.53
C ILE A 143 12.93 -7.02 6.62
N LEU A 144 12.65 -8.29 6.30
CA LEU A 144 12.24 -9.29 7.28
C LEU A 144 13.28 -9.45 8.41
N ASN A 145 14.55 -9.50 8.07
CA ASN A 145 15.65 -9.57 9.07
C ASN A 145 15.68 -8.32 9.97
N GLN A 146 15.45 -7.13 9.40
CA GLN A 146 15.38 -5.90 10.22
C GLN A 146 14.19 -5.93 11.19
N LEU A 147 13.05 -6.49 10.76
CA LEU A 147 11.88 -6.65 11.61
C LEU A 147 12.12 -7.64 12.75
N HIS A 148 12.70 -8.79 12.46
CA HIS A 148 13.08 -9.78 13.49
C HIS A 148 14.07 -9.21 14.50
N GLN A 149 15.12 -8.51 14.04
CA GLN A 149 16.10 -7.86 14.92
C GLN A 149 15.48 -6.76 15.80
N SER A 150 14.38 -6.16 15.36
CA SER A 150 13.64 -5.15 16.11
C SER A 150 12.65 -5.75 17.12
N GLY A 151 12.60 -7.08 17.24
CA GLY A 151 11.69 -7.79 18.17
C GLY A 151 10.23 -7.78 17.72
N CYS A 152 9.97 -7.63 16.42
CA CYS A 152 8.63 -7.59 15.86
C CYS A 152 8.18 -8.96 15.38
N ASP A 153 7.52 -9.68 16.26
CA ASP A 153 6.92 -10.99 15.97
C ASP A 153 5.44 -10.86 15.61
N TYR A 154 5.12 -10.00 14.63
CA TYR A 154 3.75 -9.92 14.13
C TYR A 154 3.46 -11.07 13.16
N PRO A 155 2.26 -11.69 13.27
CA PRO A 155 1.86 -12.80 12.41
C PRO A 155 1.92 -12.48 10.91
N GLU A 156 1.64 -11.22 10.54
CA GLU A 156 1.66 -10.76 9.16
C GLU A 156 3.04 -10.92 8.52
N TYR A 157 4.12 -10.73 9.27
CA TYR A 157 5.48 -10.88 8.73
C TYR A 157 5.80 -12.32 8.40
N GLN A 158 5.33 -13.24 9.22
CA GLN A 158 5.54 -14.67 8.97
C GLN A 158 4.70 -15.15 7.78
N MET A 159 3.56 -14.52 7.51
CA MET A 159 2.82 -14.77 6.25
C MET A 159 3.61 -14.29 5.03
N TYR A 160 4.23 -13.13 5.11
CA TYR A 160 5.07 -12.62 4.04
C TYR A 160 6.34 -13.46 3.87
N GLU A 161 6.94 -13.93 4.94
CA GLU A 161 8.08 -14.86 4.89
C GLU A 161 7.66 -16.19 4.25
N ALA A 162 6.52 -16.75 4.64
CA ALA A 162 6.00 -17.97 4.04
C ALA A 162 5.73 -17.80 2.53
N PHE A 163 5.21 -16.65 2.12
CA PHE A 163 5.00 -16.34 0.72
C PHE A 163 6.32 -16.24 -0.05
N LEU A 164 7.30 -15.53 0.50
CA LEU A 164 8.64 -15.41 -0.09
C LEU A 164 9.32 -16.76 -0.24
N LEU A 165 9.32 -17.58 0.81
CA LEU A 165 9.84 -18.96 0.78
C LEU A 165 9.16 -19.80 -0.30
N TYR A 166 7.82 -19.71 -0.42
CA TYR A 166 7.09 -20.39 -1.48
C TYR A 166 7.55 -19.95 -2.88
N MET A 167 7.72 -18.65 -3.09
CA MET A 167 8.17 -18.09 -4.37
C MET A 167 9.61 -18.48 -4.73
N GLU A 168 10.45 -18.70 -3.73
CA GLU A 168 11.81 -19.19 -3.86
C GLU A 168 11.94 -20.72 -4.02
N ASN A 169 10.80 -21.42 -4.15
CA ASN A 169 10.67 -22.88 -4.19
C ASN A 169 11.06 -23.62 -2.90
N HIS A 170 11.11 -22.92 -1.76
CA HIS A 170 11.26 -23.49 -0.42
C HIS A 170 9.90 -23.91 0.16
N HIS A 171 9.18 -24.79 -0.55
CA HIS A 171 7.78 -25.12 -0.24
C HIS A 171 7.59 -25.76 1.14
N GLU A 172 8.52 -26.63 1.55
CA GLU A 172 8.44 -27.31 2.85
C GLU A 172 8.66 -26.35 4.01
N GLU A 173 9.58 -25.41 3.87
CA GLU A 173 9.86 -24.39 4.88
C GLU A 173 8.65 -23.42 4.99
N ALA A 174 8.10 -23.00 3.86
CA ALA A 174 6.89 -22.19 3.83
C ALA A 174 5.71 -22.91 4.51
N ARG A 175 5.54 -24.20 4.25
CA ARG A 175 4.49 -25.02 4.86
C ARG A 175 4.69 -25.14 6.37
N ALA A 176 5.89 -25.45 6.84
CA ALA A 176 6.18 -25.56 8.26
C ALA A 176 5.88 -24.27 9.02
N LEU A 177 6.21 -23.12 8.41
CA LEU A 177 5.91 -21.82 8.96
C LEU A 177 4.38 -21.59 9.07
N LEU A 178 3.61 -21.94 8.05
CA LEU A 178 2.16 -21.84 8.07
C LEU A 178 1.50 -22.78 9.07
N GLU A 179 2.03 -24.00 9.23
CA GLU A 179 1.55 -24.97 10.24
C GLU A 179 1.62 -24.40 11.66
N SER A 180 2.62 -23.60 11.97
CA SER A 180 2.78 -22.95 13.28
C SER A 180 1.65 -21.97 13.62
N TYR A 181 0.83 -21.59 12.64
CA TYR A 181 -0.29 -20.65 12.78
C TYR A 181 -1.66 -21.30 12.82
N GLN A 182 -1.77 -22.61 12.58
CA GLN A 182 -3.02 -23.31 12.35
C GLN A 182 -4.05 -23.14 13.47
N ASP A 183 -3.62 -22.98 14.71
CA ASP A 183 -4.47 -22.93 15.89
C ASP A 183 -4.60 -21.53 16.55
N LYS A 184 -4.06 -20.49 15.93
CA LYS A 184 -4.02 -19.16 16.55
C LYS A 184 -5.25 -18.32 16.21
N SER A 185 -5.84 -17.67 17.23
CA SER A 185 -7.15 -16.99 17.16
C SER A 185 -7.18 -15.71 16.31
N TYR A 186 -6.03 -15.09 16.02
CA TYR A 186 -5.97 -13.83 15.26
C TYR A 186 -6.31 -13.97 13.78
N THR A 187 -6.38 -15.19 13.24
CA THR A 187 -6.84 -15.44 11.87
C THR A 187 -8.35 -15.19 11.70
N ARG A 188 -9.09 -14.90 12.78
CA ARG A 188 -10.55 -14.74 12.75
C ARG A 188 -11.01 -13.29 12.64
N ASP A 189 -10.22 -12.36 13.16
CA ASP A 189 -10.64 -10.96 13.31
C ASP A 189 -10.22 -10.08 12.13
N ASP A 190 -9.16 -10.43 11.41
CA ASP A 190 -8.71 -9.78 10.20
C ASP A 190 -8.99 -10.63 8.96
N LEU A 191 -10.02 -10.24 8.19
CA LEU A 191 -10.46 -10.98 7.00
C LEU A 191 -9.40 -10.99 5.89
N GLU A 192 -8.62 -9.94 5.77
CA GLU A 192 -7.55 -9.83 4.78
C GLU A 192 -6.41 -10.79 5.13
N PHE A 193 -5.98 -10.77 6.39
CA PHE A 193 -5.00 -11.70 6.90
C PHE A 193 -5.47 -13.16 6.76
N ALA A 194 -6.71 -13.46 7.17
CA ALA A 194 -7.29 -14.79 7.05
C ALA A 194 -7.35 -15.27 5.58
N GLY A 195 -7.63 -14.37 4.65
CA GLY A 195 -7.62 -14.66 3.22
C GLY A 195 -6.22 -14.98 2.69
N ILE A 196 -5.21 -14.19 3.06
CA ILE A 196 -3.81 -14.43 2.69
C ILE A 196 -3.32 -15.76 3.26
N TYR A 197 -3.57 -16.01 4.54
CA TYR A 197 -3.22 -17.28 5.19
C TYR A 197 -3.83 -18.48 4.45
N LEU A 198 -5.13 -18.43 4.19
CA LEU A 198 -5.84 -19.51 3.51
C LEU A 198 -5.33 -19.72 2.08
N TYR A 199 -5.01 -18.64 1.36
CA TYR A 199 -4.39 -18.70 0.05
C TYR A 199 -3.03 -19.41 0.09
N LEU A 200 -2.15 -19.04 1.00
CA LEU A 200 -0.85 -19.67 1.16
C LEU A 200 -0.97 -21.16 1.56
N CYS A 201 -1.92 -21.49 2.41
CA CYS A 201 -2.22 -22.89 2.76
C CYS A 201 -2.67 -23.71 1.53
N THR A 202 -3.41 -23.11 0.60
CA THR A 202 -3.77 -23.81 -0.65
C THR A 202 -2.59 -23.97 -1.59
N LEU A 203 -1.70 -22.99 -1.66
CA LEU A 203 -0.49 -23.05 -2.51
C LEU A 203 0.48 -24.12 -2.03
N THR A 204 0.72 -24.18 -0.73
CA THR A 204 1.65 -25.13 -0.10
C THR A 204 1.06 -26.54 0.08
N GLY A 205 -0.23 -26.73 -0.23
CA GLY A 205 -0.92 -28.00 -0.04
C GLY A 205 -1.25 -28.34 1.42
N LEU A 206 -1.05 -27.41 2.34
CA LEU A 206 -1.47 -27.54 3.74
C LEU A 206 -3.00 -27.64 3.85
N TYR A 207 -3.71 -26.87 3.03
CA TYR A 207 -5.17 -26.95 2.91
C TYR A 207 -5.54 -27.59 1.56
N LYS A 208 -6.11 -28.80 1.63
CA LYS A 208 -6.35 -29.62 0.42
C LYS A 208 -7.67 -29.29 -0.28
N ASP A 209 -8.69 -28.85 0.46
CA ASP A 209 -10.00 -28.52 -0.11
C ASP A 209 -10.00 -27.09 -0.71
N LYS A 210 -9.52 -27.00 -1.95
CA LYS A 210 -9.44 -25.73 -2.69
C LYS A 210 -10.82 -25.10 -2.92
N VAL A 211 -11.88 -25.89 -3.08
CA VAL A 211 -13.23 -25.40 -3.31
C VAL A 211 -13.77 -24.70 -2.06
N HIS A 212 -13.59 -25.33 -0.91
CA HIS A 212 -13.99 -24.72 0.36
C HIS A 212 -13.14 -23.49 0.69
N ALA A 213 -11.83 -23.53 0.43
CA ALA A 213 -10.95 -22.36 0.60
C ALA A 213 -11.43 -21.17 -0.25
N LEU A 214 -11.72 -21.42 -1.53
CA LEU A 214 -12.22 -20.40 -2.45
C LEU A 214 -13.56 -19.81 -1.97
N SER A 215 -14.48 -20.66 -1.51
CA SER A 215 -15.78 -20.22 -0.96
C SER A 215 -15.60 -19.29 0.24
N ARG A 216 -14.67 -19.62 1.15
CA ARG A 216 -14.35 -18.77 2.30
C ARG A 216 -13.75 -17.43 1.87
N ILE A 217 -12.81 -17.44 0.94
CA ILE A 217 -12.16 -16.19 0.46
C ILE A 217 -13.19 -15.30 -0.26
N ARG A 218 -14.11 -15.87 -1.04
CA ARG A 218 -15.24 -15.12 -1.62
C ARG A 218 -16.09 -14.45 -0.53
N ASN A 219 -16.38 -15.17 0.55
CA ASN A 219 -17.14 -14.62 1.67
C ASN A 219 -16.38 -13.49 2.38
N PHE A 220 -15.08 -13.62 2.59
CA PHE A 220 -14.26 -12.55 3.14
C PHE A 220 -14.29 -11.30 2.26
N TYR A 221 -14.15 -11.47 0.94
CA TYR A 221 -14.24 -10.36 0.00
C TYR A 221 -15.63 -9.72 -0.03
N MET A 222 -16.71 -10.49 0.10
CA MET A 222 -18.05 -9.91 0.21
C MET A 222 -18.21 -9.03 1.44
N GLN A 223 -17.58 -9.38 2.55
CA GLN A 223 -17.63 -8.60 3.80
C GLN A 223 -16.67 -7.38 3.76
N LYS A 224 -15.56 -7.48 3.03
CA LYS A 224 -14.55 -6.42 2.87
C LYS A 224 -14.25 -6.19 1.39
N SER A 225 -15.25 -5.68 0.68
CA SER A 225 -15.22 -5.53 -0.79
C SER A 225 -14.29 -4.42 -1.29
N ASP A 226 -13.70 -3.63 -0.42
CA ASP A 226 -12.66 -2.63 -0.69
C ASP A 226 -11.24 -3.20 -0.55
N SER A 227 -11.09 -4.45 -0.12
CA SER A 227 -9.79 -5.12 -0.03
C SER A 227 -9.30 -5.57 -1.39
N PHE A 228 -8.32 -4.87 -1.92
CA PHE A 228 -7.63 -5.30 -3.14
C PHE A 228 -6.83 -6.60 -2.96
N PRO A 229 -6.14 -6.88 -1.83
CA PRO A 229 -5.50 -8.18 -1.58
C PRO A 229 -6.44 -9.36 -1.73
N LEU A 230 -7.64 -9.29 -1.17
CA LEU A 230 -8.64 -10.36 -1.31
C LEU A 230 -9.11 -10.53 -2.76
N LEU A 231 -9.36 -9.43 -3.46
CA LEU A 231 -9.69 -9.48 -4.88
C LEU A 231 -8.55 -10.09 -5.70
N TRP A 232 -7.30 -9.70 -5.44
CA TRP A 232 -6.14 -10.22 -6.13
C TRP A 232 -6.02 -11.74 -5.98
N ILE A 233 -6.24 -12.25 -4.77
CA ILE A 233 -6.28 -13.69 -4.49
C ILE A 233 -7.39 -14.37 -5.32
N LEU A 234 -8.58 -13.78 -5.37
CA LEU A 234 -9.69 -14.31 -6.16
C LEU A 234 -9.37 -14.34 -7.66
N LEU A 235 -8.71 -13.31 -8.19
CA LEU A 235 -8.26 -13.30 -9.59
C LEU A 235 -7.28 -14.45 -9.90
N LYS A 236 -6.53 -14.94 -8.90
CA LYS A 236 -5.61 -16.08 -9.06
C LYS A 236 -6.31 -17.44 -8.90
N LEU A 237 -7.24 -17.55 -7.95
CA LEU A 237 -7.85 -18.82 -7.58
C LEU A 237 -9.19 -19.10 -8.26
N ASP A 238 -10.00 -18.06 -8.50
CA ASP A 238 -11.38 -18.23 -8.94
C ASP A 238 -11.48 -18.42 -10.46
N PRO A 239 -11.92 -19.61 -10.92
CA PRO A 239 -12.10 -19.87 -12.33
C PRO A 239 -13.04 -18.88 -13.04
N ALA A 240 -14.05 -18.35 -12.30
CA ALA A 240 -15.02 -17.41 -12.85
C ALA A 240 -14.40 -16.14 -13.43
N TYR A 241 -13.27 -15.67 -12.90
CA TYR A 241 -12.55 -14.53 -13.44
C TYR A 241 -11.66 -14.89 -14.63
N LYS A 242 -11.18 -16.13 -14.71
CA LYS A 242 -10.40 -16.63 -15.85
C LYS A 242 -11.30 -16.91 -17.05
N GLU A 243 -12.48 -17.48 -16.81
CA GLU A 243 -13.47 -17.81 -17.83
C GLU A 243 -14.22 -16.58 -18.35
N THR A 244 -14.34 -15.55 -17.54
CA THR A 244 -15.04 -14.30 -17.88
C THR A 244 -14.14 -13.08 -17.64
N PRO A 245 -13.21 -12.76 -18.54
CA PRO A 245 -12.28 -11.64 -18.39
C PRO A 245 -12.97 -10.28 -18.21
N SER A 246 -14.13 -10.08 -18.85
CA SER A 246 -14.95 -8.86 -18.70
C SER A 246 -15.41 -8.66 -17.26
N LYS A 247 -15.72 -9.74 -16.53
CA LYS A 247 -16.06 -9.70 -15.13
C LYS A 247 -14.86 -9.30 -14.27
N ALA A 248 -13.67 -9.83 -14.60
CA ALA A 248 -12.45 -9.44 -13.92
C ALA A 248 -12.14 -7.94 -14.11
N LEU A 249 -12.28 -7.42 -15.34
CA LEU A 249 -12.10 -5.99 -15.61
C LEU A 249 -13.10 -5.13 -14.85
N PHE A 250 -14.36 -5.54 -14.79
CA PHE A 250 -15.39 -4.81 -14.07
C PHE A 250 -15.04 -4.63 -12.58
N VAL A 251 -14.62 -5.70 -11.89
CA VAL A 251 -14.27 -5.61 -10.46
C VAL A 251 -12.97 -4.85 -10.23
N LEU A 252 -12.04 -4.84 -11.19
CA LEU A 252 -10.83 -4.00 -11.12
C LEU A 252 -11.17 -2.51 -11.25
N GLU A 253 -12.04 -2.13 -12.18
CA GLU A 253 -12.55 -0.75 -12.27
C GLU A 253 -13.32 -0.34 -11.02
N GLU A 254 -14.11 -1.24 -10.44
CA GLU A 254 -14.82 -1.00 -9.19
C GLU A 254 -13.86 -0.72 -8.03
N GLN A 255 -12.76 -1.47 -7.91
CA GLN A 255 -11.73 -1.22 -6.91
C GLN A 255 -11.06 0.14 -7.10
N PHE A 256 -10.81 0.55 -8.33
CA PHE A 256 -10.34 1.89 -8.62
C PHE A 256 -11.34 2.95 -8.16
N GLY A 257 -12.64 2.74 -8.40
CA GLY A 257 -13.72 3.60 -7.93
C GLY A 257 -13.78 3.69 -6.39
N LYS A 258 -13.46 2.62 -5.69
CA LYS A 258 -13.35 2.55 -4.21
C LYS A 258 -12.08 3.19 -3.65
N GLY A 259 -11.21 3.72 -4.51
CA GLY A 259 -10.00 4.43 -4.09
C GLY A 259 -8.70 3.63 -4.16
N CYS A 260 -8.72 2.37 -4.58
CA CYS A 260 -7.50 1.60 -4.79
C CYS A 260 -6.64 2.23 -5.89
N ARG A 261 -5.36 2.43 -5.60
CA ARG A 261 -4.36 3.00 -6.52
C ARG A 261 -3.12 2.11 -6.61
N SER A 262 -3.27 0.83 -6.28
CA SER A 262 -2.17 -0.13 -6.37
C SER A 262 -1.70 -0.29 -7.82
N PRO A 263 -0.39 -0.27 -8.10
CA PRO A 263 0.15 -0.59 -9.42
C PRO A 263 -0.30 -1.96 -9.94
N PHE A 264 -0.55 -2.90 -9.04
CA PHE A 264 -1.01 -4.25 -9.38
C PHE A 264 -2.44 -4.29 -9.90
N LEU A 265 -3.28 -3.35 -9.46
CA LEU A 265 -4.61 -3.16 -10.02
C LEU A 265 -4.52 -2.88 -11.53
N TYR A 266 -3.64 -1.97 -11.90
CA TYR A 266 -3.41 -1.59 -13.28
C TYR A 266 -2.76 -2.71 -14.09
N LEU A 267 -1.79 -3.39 -13.49
CA LEU A 267 -1.10 -4.52 -14.14
C LEU A 267 -2.05 -5.69 -14.44
N GLU A 268 -2.92 -6.05 -13.51
CA GLU A 268 -3.91 -7.12 -13.76
C GLU A 268 -4.88 -6.72 -14.87
N ALA A 269 -5.34 -5.48 -14.92
CA ALA A 269 -6.19 -4.99 -16.00
C ALA A 269 -5.44 -4.99 -17.35
N TRP A 270 -4.19 -4.52 -17.35
CA TRP A 270 -3.34 -4.51 -18.54
C TRP A 270 -3.13 -5.91 -19.11
N LYS A 271 -2.84 -6.92 -18.27
CA LYS A 271 -2.69 -8.32 -18.70
C LYS A 271 -3.93 -8.87 -19.38
N ILE A 272 -5.11 -8.48 -18.94
CA ILE A 272 -6.37 -8.91 -19.56
C ILE A 272 -6.54 -8.25 -20.92
N ILE A 273 -6.35 -6.94 -21.00
CA ILE A 273 -6.52 -6.17 -22.24
C ILE A 273 -5.47 -6.53 -23.28
N CYS A 274 -4.23 -6.85 -22.90
CA CYS A 274 -3.21 -7.31 -23.84
C CYS A 274 -3.57 -8.64 -24.53
N LYS A 275 -4.39 -9.47 -23.87
CA LYS A 275 -4.88 -10.72 -24.47
C LYS A 275 -6.09 -10.49 -25.38
N ASP A 276 -6.92 -9.52 -25.06
CA ASP A 276 -8.12 -9.21 -25.82
C ASP A 276 -8.50 -7.71 -25.73
N MET A 277 -8.03 -6.93 -26.70
CA MET A 277 -8.31 -5.49 -26.77
C MET A 277 -9.79 -5.17 -27.03
N THR A 278 -10.60 -6.13 -27.48
CA THR A 278 -12.03 -5.90 -27.72
C THR A 278 -12.83 -5.68 -26.44
N LEU A 279 -12.25 -6.04 -25.28
CA LEU A 279 -12.83 -5.80 -23.96
C LEU A 279 -12.74 -4.34 -23.53
N LEU A 280 -11.96 -3.51 -24.22
CA LEU A 280 -11.85 -2.09 -23.94
C LEU A 280 -12.99 -1.32 -24.62
N HIS A 281 -14.07 -1.07 -23.89
CA HIS A 281 -15.25 -0.40 -24.45
C HIS A 281 -15.18 1.12 -24.41
N ARG A 282 -14.46 1.69 -23.45
CA ARG A 282 -14.31 3.15 -23.27
C ARG A 282 -13.03 3.50 -22.53
N LEU A 283 -12.47 4.67 -22.87
CA LEU A 283 -11.38 5.27 -22.12
C LEU A 283 -11.92 6.14 -20.99
N ASN A 284 -11.42 5.93 -19.79
CA ASN A 284 -11.71 6.73 -18.60
C ASN A 284 -10.42 6.94 -17.77
N SER A 285 -10.53 7.55 -16.60
CA SER A 285 -9.39 7.82 -15.73
C SER A 285 -8.66 6.53 -15.29
N PHE A 286 -9.36 5.43 -15.08
CA PHE A 286 -8.77 4.13 -14.78
C PHE A 286 -7.86 3.65 -15.91
N TRP A 287 -8.38 3.61 -17.13
CA TRP A 287 -7.61 3.20 -18.31
C TRP A 287 -6.47 4.15 -18.63
N GLY A 288 -6.64 5.44 -18.32
CA GLY A 288 -5.54 6.41 -18.39
C GLY A 288 -4.38 6.09 -17.46
N GLN A 289 -4.62 5.41 -16.34
CA GLN A 289 -3.54 4.90 -15.47
C GLN A 289 -2.98 3.57 -15.95
N VAL A 290 -3.82 2.66 -16.47
CA VAL A 290 -3.38 1.36 -17.00
C VAL A 290 -2.39 1.50 -18.17
N PHE A 291 -2.56 2.55 -19.00
CA PHE A 291 -1.71 2.80 -20.18
C PHE A 291 -0.53 3.75 -19.92
N ARG A 292 -0.32 4.19 -18.71
CA ARG A 292 0.89 4.94 -18.30
C ARG A 292 2.00 4.04 -17.82
#